data_988a153cfefb03376be178903c49ae4c
#
_entry.id   988a153cfefb03376be178903c49ae4c
#
_cell.length_a   1.000
_cell.length_b   1.000
_cell.length_c   1.000
_cell.angle_alpha   90.00
_cell.angle_beta   90.00
_cell.angle_gamma   90.00
#
_symmetry.space_group_name_H-M   'P 1'
#
loop_
_entity.id
_entity.type
_entity.pdbx_description
1 polymer ?
#
loop_
_entity_poly.entity_id
_entity_poly.type
_entity_poly.pdbx_seq_one_letter_code
_entity_poly.pdbx_strand_id
1 'polypeptide(L)'
;MKKILLILTVVAVTAGLCSCGNGQDTKNTRVFYEYFDTVTEITALGETEGEFTRVTDEIEGIFKEYHRLADIYNEYSGMNNLCTVNKKAGKEAVKVSGALLDLVEYGITAYGITKGKTNIALGAVTRLWHDAREGGAALPAENELKEAAKHCNIEDIVIDREKGTLFLRDEKMSLDMGALAKGYACEKAAEHLEENGKTGYALNLGGNLRVTGKKADGEFWTAGIQNPDLLSDQAYINVVYLKLPALVTSGSYMRYFTVDGKTYHHIIDPDTLYPRDDLKSVSVLCGNSALADVLSTALFNMSIEEGKALISSMENVYVLWVDKDGKAHYSEGFEEYIKE
;
A
#
# COMPACT_ATOMS: atom_id res chain seq x y z
N MET A 1 29.47 -4.44 11.27
CA MET A 1 28.85 -4.20 9.96
C MET A 1 28.34 -5.54 9.43
N LYS A 2 27.13 -5.96 9.82
CA LYS A 2 26.43 -7.08 9.20
C LYS A 2 25.52 -6.50 8.12
N LYS A 3 25.82 -6.80 6.87
CA LYS A 3 24.97 -6.42 5.73
C LYS A 3 23.62 -7.12 5.91
N ILE A 4 22.57 -6.34 6.12
CA ILE A 4 21.19 -6.81 6.02
C ILE A 4 20.99 -7.19 4.56
N LEU A 5 20.84 -8.49 4.30
CA LEU A 5 20.48 -9.00 2.98
C LEU A 5 19.01 -8.72 2.78
N LEU A 6 18.71 -7.63 2.08
CA LEU A 6 17.36 -7.32 1.63
C LEU A 6 16.98 -8.37 0.59
N ILE A 7 16.23 -9.40 0.97
CA ILE A 7 15.66 -10.35 0.03
C ILE A 7 14.52 -9.64 -0.69
N LEU A 8 14.84 -9.09 -1.87
CA LEU A 8 13.87 -8.59 -2.83
C LEU A 8 13.09 -9.77 -3.40
N THR A 9 11.95 -10.11 -2.81
CA THR A 9 10.99 -11.01 -3.43
C THR A 9 10.25 -10.25 -4.52
N VAL A 10 10.67 -10.46 -5.76
CA VAL A 10 9.96 -10.01 -6.94
C VAL A 10 8.63 -10.79 -7.00
N VAL A 11 7.52 -10.15 -6.75
CA VAL A 11 6.20 -10.71 -7.04
C VAL A 11 6.09 -10.78 -8.57
N ALA A 12 6.39 -11.94 -9.13
CA ALA A 12 6.25 -12.16 -10.56
C ALA A 12 4.76 -12.14 -10.91
N VAL A 13 4.31 -11.11 -11.61
CA VAL A 13 3.06 -11.18 -12.35
C VAL A 13 3.29 -12.18 -13.49
N THR A 14 3.00 -13.45 -13.22
CA THR A 14 3.06 -14.47 -14.27
C THR A 14 1.85 -14.30 -15.17
N ALA A 15 2.02 -13.53 -16.25
CA ALA A 15 1.15 -13.70 -17.41
C ALA A 15 1.45 -15.12 -17.93
N GLY A 16 0.54 -16.07 -17.65
CA GLY A 16 0.67 -17.44 -18.13
C GLY A 16 0.79 -17.46 -19.64
N LEU A 17 1.99 -17.71 -20.14
CA LEU A 17 2.26 -17.91 -21.54
C LEU A 17 1.89 -19.36 -21.90
N CYS A 18 0.65 -19.59 -22.26
CA CYS A 18 0.24 -20.65 -23.16
C CYS A 18 -0.66 -20.01 -24.22
N SER A 19 -0.06 -19.44 -25.25
CA SER A 19 -0.78 -19.06 -26.47
C SER A 19 -0.07 -19.72 -27.66
N CYS A 20 -0.69 -20.77 -28.20
CA CYS A 20 -0.53 -21.13 -29.59
C CYS A 20 -1.56 -20.35 -30.40
N GLY A 21 -1.26 -19.10 -30.74
CA GLY A 21 -2.09 -18.24 -31.58
C GLY A 21 -1.20 -17.26 -32.34
N ASN A 22 -1.33 -17.21 -33.67
CA ASN A 22 -0.62 -16.34 -34.59
C ASN A 22 -1.03 -14.86 -34.38
N GLY A 23 -0.42 -14.19 -33.40
CA GLY A 23 -0.48 -12.76 -33.13
C GLY A 23 0.48 -12.50 -31.96
N GLN A 24 1.64 -11.91 -32.24
CA GLN A 24 2.61 -11.54 -31.21
C GLN A 24 1.99 -10.41 -30.37
N ASP A 25 1.33 -10.75 -29.26
CA ASP A 25 1.08 -9.79 -28.19
C ASP A 25 2.43 -9.43 -27.58
N THR A 26 2.98 -8.30 -28.02
CA THR A 26 4.22 -7.78 -27.46
C THR A 26 3.97 -7.45 -25.99
N LYS A 27 4.66 -8.18 -25.10
CA LYS A 27 4.71 -7.88 -23.67
C LYS A 27 5.85 -6.91 -23.44
N ASN A 28 5.53 -5.69 -22.99
CA ASN A 28 6.50 -4.70 -22.54
C ASN A 28 6.47 -4.61 -21.02
N THR A 29 7.64 -4.49 -20.40
CA THR A 29 7.76 -4.37 -18.94
C THR A 29 8.82 -3.34 -18.61
N ARG A 30 8.53 -2.45 -17.65
CA ARG A 30 9.47 -1.48 -17.08
C ARG A 30 9.47 -1.61 -15.56
N VAL A 31 10.66 -1.56 -14.96
CA VAL A 31 10.86 -1.75 -13.51
C VAL A 31 11.60 -0.55 -12.94
N PHE A 32 11.15 -0.06 -11.77
CA PHE A 32 11.75 1.02 -11.00
C PHE A 32 12.04 0.54 -9.59
N TYR A 33 13.07 1.10 -8.96
CA TYR A 33 13.52 0.77 -7.61
C TYR A 33 13.56 1.98 -6.67
N GLU A 34 13.21 3.18 -7.20
CA GLU A 34 13.42 4.46 -6.53
C GLU A 34 12.18 4.94 -5.75
N TYR A 35 11.03 4.26 -5.91
CA TYR A 35 9.76 4.76 -5.37
C TYR A 35 9.23 3.89 -4.24
N PHE A 36 8.79 4.52 -3.15
CA PHE A 36 8.09 3.89 -2.00
C PHE A 36 8.87 2.75 -1.32
N ASP A 37 10.21 2.75 -1.43
CA ASP A 37 11.10 1.69 -0.90
C ASP A 37 10.68 0.29 -1.34
N THR A 38 10.25 0.14 -2.59
CA THR A 38 9.80 -1.12 -3.15
C THR A 38 10.12 -1.25 -4.62
N VAL A 39 9.98 -2.47 -5.15
CA VAL A 39 10.03 -2.69 -6.59
C VAL A 39 8.70 -2.29 -7.20
N THR A 40 8.75 -1.40 -8.19
CA THR A 40 7.60 -0.98 -8.98
C THR A 40 7.73 -1.55 -10.38
N GLU A 41 6.71 -2.25 -10.85
CA GLU A 41 6.68 -2.85 -12.18
C GLU A 41 5.45 -2.35 -12.94
N ILE A 42 5.66 -1.95 -14.21
CA ILE A 42 4.60 -1.64 -15.17
C ILE A 42 4.71 -2.63 -16.31
N THR A 43 3.64 -3.36 -16.57
CA THR A 43 3.53 -4.27 -17.72
C THR A 43 2.39 -3.82 -18.63
N ALA A 44 2.60 -3.82 -19.94
CA ALA A 44 1.56 -3.64 -20.95
C ALA A 44 1.59 -4.76 -22.00
N LEU A 45 0.42 -5.09 -22.51
CA LEU A 45 0.23 -6.06 -23.58
C LEU A 45 -0.34 -5.36 -24.83
N GLY A 46 0.24 -5.66 -26.00
CA GLY A 46 -0.25 -5.14 -27.28
C GLY A 46 0.21 -3.73 -27.66
N GLU A 47 1.03 -3.07 -26.82
CA GLU A 47 1.58 -1.74 -27.10
C GLU A 47 2.88 -1.82 -27.91
N THR A 48 3.14 -0.83 -28.78
CA THR A 48 4.46 -0.65 -29.36
C THR A 48 5.46 -0.16 -28.33
N GLU A 49 6.75 -0.47 -28.50
CA GLU A 49 7.82 -0.05 -27.58
C GLU A 49 7.85 1.48 -27.38
N GLY A 50 7.69 2.26 -28.46
CA GLY A 50 7.70 3.71 -28.38
C GLY A 50 6.53 4.29 -27.59
N GLU A 51 5.33 3.75 -27.79
CA GLU A 51 4.14 4.17 -27.05
C GLU A 51 4.22 3.73 -25.59
N PHE A 52 4.66 2.51 -25.34
CA PHE A 52 4.88 2.00 -23.98
C PHE A 52 5.86 2.87 -23.22
N THR A 53 6.98 3.26 -23.84
CA THR A 53 7.98 4.14 -23.21
C THR A 53 7.36 5.49 -22.86
N ARG A 54 6.66 6.13 -23.80
CA ARG A 54 6.01 7.43 -23.58
C ARG A 54 5.01 7.37 -22.40
N VAL A 55 4.12 6.37 -22.41
CA VAL A 55 3.11 6.20 -21.35
C VAL A 55 3.73 5.90 -20.01
N THR A 56 4.76 5.04 -19.96
CA THR A 56 5.43 4.72 -18.69
C THR A 56 6.25 5.88 -18.13
N ASP A 57 6.75 6.82 -18.95
CA ASP A 57 7.38 8.07 -18.48
C ASP A 57 6.35 8.98 -17.78
N GLU A 58 5.11 9.05 -18.28
CA GLU A 58 4.02 9.80 -17.65
C GLU A 58 3.64 9.17 -16.29
N ILE A 59 3.49 7.84 -16.23
CA ILE A 59 3.20 7.10 -14.99
C ILE A 59 4.32 7.25 -13.97
N GLU A 60 5.58 7.18 -14.41
CA GLU A 60 6.74 7.43 -13.55
C GLU A 60 6.69 8.82 -12.91
N GLY A 61 6.27 9.83 -13.67
CA GLY A 61 6.03 11.18 -13.17
C GLY A 61 5.04 11.21 -11.99
N ILE A 62 3.93 10.47 -12.10
CA ILE A 62 2.92 10.33 -11.04
C ILE A 62 3.51 9.64 -9.80
N PHE A 63 4.20 8.51 -9.98
CA PHE A 63 4.83 7.79 -8.87
C PHE A 63 5.86 8.64 -8.15
N LYS A 64 6.68 9.36 -8.89
CA LYS A 64 7.68 10.30 -8.36
C LYS A 64 7.05 11.44 -7.57
N GLU A 65 5.94 12.00 -8.06
CA GLU A 65 5.20 13.05 -7.35
C GLU A 65 4.68 12.55 -6.01
N TYR A 66 3.88 11.48 -5.99
CA TYR A 66 3.29 10.95 -4.76
C TYR A 66 4.32 10.37 -3.79
N HIS A 67 5.40 9.75 -4.29
CA HIS A 67 6.52 9.34 -3.46
C HIS A 67 7.10 10.54 -2.69
N ARG A 68 7.37 11.65 -3.39
CA ARG A 68 7.94 12.86 -2.78
C ARG A 68 6.95 13.58 -1.87
N LEU A 69 5.67 13.63 -2.23
CA LEU A 69 4.62 14.23 -1.40
C LEU A 69 4.43 13.47 -0.08
N ALA A 70 4.48 12.14 -0.11
CA ALA A 70 4.32 11.27 1.05
C ALA A 70 5.61 11.08 1.87
N ASP A 71 6.77 11.54 1.39
CA ASP A 71 8.03 11.39 2.10
C ASP A 71 8.04 12.24 3.39
N ILE A 72 8.25 11.54 4.53
CA ILE A 72 8.32 12.14 5.86
C ILE A 72 9.76 12.38 6.34
N TYR A 73 10.76 11.92 5.59
CA TYR A 73 12.18 11.98 5.94
C TYR A 73 12.93 13.10 5.21
N ASN A 74 12.64 13.30 3.92
CA ASN A 74 13.38 14.22 3.05
C ASN A 74 12.51 15.39 2.58
N GLU A 75 13.12 16.57 2.49
CA GLU A 75 12.55 17.76 1.85
C GLU A 75 13.05 17.87 0.42
N TYR A 76 12.22 18.37 -0.50
CA TYR A 76 12.56 18.54 -1.91
C TYR A 76 12.48 20.01 -2.29
N SER A 77 13.46 20.50 -3.03
CA SER A 77 13.47 21.90 -3.50
C SER A 77 12.23 22.22 -4.33
N GLY A 78 11.55 23.31 -4.00
CA GLY A 78 10.35 23.77 -4.70
C GLY A 78 9.05 23.00 -4.36
N MET A 79 9.08 22.10 -3.39
CA MET A 79 7.93 21.32 -2.96
C MET A 79 7.82 21.27 -1.44
N ASN A 80 6.66 21.63 -0.89
CA ASN A 80 6.31 21.33 0.49
C ASN A 80 5.59 19.99 0.53
N ASN A 81 6.16 19.04 1.25
CA ASN A 81 5.67 17.66 1.40
C ASN A 81 5.35 17.34 2.88
N LEU A 82 5.05 16.08 3.19
CA LEU A 82 4.76 15.69 4.58
C LEU A 82 5.92 15.93 5.52
N CYS A 83 7.18 15.79 5.09
CA CYS A 83 8.35 16.13 5.93
C CYS A 83 8.30 17.60 6.35
N THR A 84 8.00 18.51 5.43
CA THR A 84 7.85 19.95 5.71
C THR A 84 6.68 20.21 6.67
N VAL A 85 5.51 19.57 6.44
CA VAL A 85 4.32 19.70 7.29
C VAL A 85 4.60 19.20 8.70
N ASN A 86 5.21 18.03 8.86
CA ASN A 86 5.55 17.45 10.17
C ASN A 86 6.53 18.33 10.96
N LYS A 87 7.54 18.92 10.32
CA LYS A 87 8.49 19.86 10.97
C LYS A 87 7.84 21.15 11.45
N LYS A 88 6.71 21.54 10.88
CA LYS A 88 5.96 22.76 11.19
C LYS A 88 4.74 22.52 12.10
N ALA A 89 4.55 21.28 12.56
CA ALA A 89 3.46 20.91 13.45
C ALA A 89 3.42 21.83 14.69
N GLY A 90 2.24 22.30 15.09
CA GLY A 90 2.00 23.24 16.18
C GLY A 90 2.52 24.67 15.99
N LYS A 91 3.19 24.96 14.86
CA LYS A 91 3.87 26.25 14.64
C LYS A 91 3.17 27.13 13.61
N GLU A 92 2.97 26.61 12.42
CA GLU A 92 2.38 27.36 11.31
C GLU A 92 1.71 26.47 10.26
N ALA A 93 0.73 27.01 9.55
CA ALA A 93 0.12 26.36 8.42
C ALA A 93 1.08 26.37 7.21
N VAL A 94 1.23 25.22 6.56
CA VAL A 94 2.12 25.03 5.41
C VAL A 94 1.32 25.07 4.14
N LYS A 95 1.71 25.92 3.18
CA LYS A 95 1.12 25.93 1.84
C LYS A 95 1.60 24.69 1.08
N VAL A 96 0.66 23.90 0.55
CA VAL A 96 0.95 22.63 -0.12
C VAL A 96 0.23 22.54 -1.47
N SER A 97 0.57 21.55 -2.29
CA SER A 97 -0.13 21.27 -3.55
C SER A 97 -1.53 20.70 -3.31
N GLY A 98 -2.42 20.86 -4.31
CA GLY A 98 -3.74 20.21 -4.30
C GLY A 98 -3.62 18.69 -4.15
N ALA A 99 -2.65 18.07 -4.83
CA ALA A 99 -2.40 16.64 -4.75
C ALA A 99 -2.07 16.15 -3.32
N LEU A 100 -1.32 16.96 -2.52
CA LEU A 100 -1.06 16.60 -1.13
C LEU A 100 -2.31 16.80 -0.25
N LEU A 101 -3.11 17.85 -0.51
CA LEU A 101 -4.39 18.03 0.21
C LEU A 101 -5.33 16.84 -0.06
N ASP A 102 -5.46 16.42 -1.33
CA ASP A 102 -6.29 15.27 -1.73
C ASP A 102 -5.84 13.99 -1.04
N LEU A 103 -4.53 13.74 -0.98
CA LEU A 103 -3.95 12.57 -0.31
C LEU A 103 -4.26 12.58 1.21
N VAL A 104 -4.13 13.73 1.87
CA VAL A 104 -4.43 13.85 3.31
C VAL A 104 -5.92 13.71 3.58
N GLU A 105 -6.81 14.33 2.78
CA GLU A 105 -8.26 14.14 2.90
C GLU A 105 -8.68 12.71 2.68
N TYR A 106 -8.05 12.03 1.71
CA TYR A 106 -8.27 10.59 1.52
C TYR A 106 -7.88 9.80 2.78
N GLY A 107 -6.75 10.13 3.40
CA GLY A 107 -6.32 9.51 4.66
C GLY A 107 -7.28 9.75 5.83
N ILE A 108 -7.88 10.95 5.94
CA ILE A 108 -8.93 11.25 6.93
C ILE A 108 -10.19 10.43 6.64
N THR A 109 -10.57 10.32 5.38
CA THR A 109 -11.70 9.47 4.95
C THR A 109 -11.45 8.00 5.27
N ALA A 110 -10.24 7.52 5.01
CA ALA A 110 -9.80 6.16 5.32
C ALA A 110 -9.89 5.84 6.82
N TYR A 111 -9.52 6.79 7.69
CA TYR A 111 -9.71 6.66 9.14
C TYR A 111 -11.18 6.38 9.50
N GLY A 112 -12.12 7.13 8.92
CA GLY A 112 -13.56 6.92 9.13
C GLY A 112 -14.04 5.56 8.64
N ILE A 113 -13.68 5.19 7.39
CA ILE A 113 -14.05 3.91 6.77
C ILE A 113 -13.56 2.72 7.61
N THR A 114 -12.35 2.80 8.15
CA THR A 114 -11.68 1.71 8.89
C THR A 114 -11.90 1.76 10.39
N LYS A 115 -12.76 2.67 10.87
CA LYS A 115 -13.03 2.88 12.32
C LYS A 115 -11.73 3.13 13.11
N GLY A 116 -10.82 3.91 12.51
CA GLY A 116 -9.55 4.29 13.12
C GLY A 116 -8.39 3.29 12.93
N LYS A 117 -8.63 2.09 12.37
CA LYS A 117 -7.59 1.06 12.20
C LYS A 117 -6.53 1.41 11.13
N THR A 118 -6.85 2.31 10.20
CA THR A 118 -5.86 3.00 9.37
C THR A 118 -5.88 4.48 9.79
N ASN A 119 -4.81 4.94 10.44
CA ASN A 119 -4.70 6.28 10.99
C ASN A 119 -3.43 6.96 10.47
N ILE A 120 -3.58 7.94 9.58
CA ILE A 120 -2.44 8.71 9.03
C ILE A 120 -1.77 9.62 10.09
N ALA A 121 -2.42 9.89 11.22
CA ALA A 121 -1.85 10.65 12.33
C ALA A 121 -0.99 9.79 13.27
N LEU A 122 -0.83 8.48 13.00
CA LEU A 122 -0.05 7.55 13.85
C LEU A 122 1.47 7.76 13.75
N GLY A 123 1.94 8.73 12.98
CA GLY A 123 3.35 8.95 12.66
C GLY A 123 4.27 9.09 13.87
N ALA A 124 3.79 9.65 14.98
CA ALA A 124 4.59 9.73 16.22
C ALA A 124 4.90 8.33 16.80
N VAL A 125 3.97 7.39 16.69
CA VAL A 125 4.12 5.99 17.13
C VAL A 125 4.93 5.17 16.13
N THR A 126 4.59 5.25 14.83
CA THR A 126 5.27 4.48 13.77
C THR A 126 6.75 4.84 13.69
N ARG A 127 7.12 6.10 14.00
CA ARG A 127 8.51 6.53 14.06
C ARG A 127 9.32 5.80 15.14
N LEU A 128 8.76 5.59 16.32
CA LEU A 128 9.44 4.84 17.38
C LEU A 128 9.75 3.40 16.94
N TRP A 129 8.80 2.76 16.25
CA TRP A 129 9.00 1.42 15.68
C TRP A 129 10.00 1.42 14.52
N HIS A 130 10.00 2.45 13.69
CA HIS A 130 10.98 2.62 12.62
C HIS A 130 12.40 2.76 13.21
N ASP A 131 12.58 3.65 14.18
CA ASP A 131 13.87 3.91 14.82
C ASP A 131 14.39 2.65 15.55
N ALA A 132 13.51 1.88 16.21
CA ALA A 132 13.84 0.59 16.81
C ALA A 132 14.33 -0.43 15.77
N ARG A 133 13.67 -0.50 14.62
CA ARG A 133 14.06 -1.41 13.52
C ARG A 133 15.42 -1.02 12.93
N GLU A 134 15.66 0.26 12.67
CA GLU A 134 16.94 0.75 12.12
C GLU A 134 18.08 0.66 13.16
N GLY A 135 17.78 0.89 14.44
CA GLY A 135 18.73 0.77 15.55
C GLY A 135 19.08 -0.67 15.94
N GLY A 136 18.23 -1.63 15.59
CA GLY A 136 18.48 -3.08 15.64
C GLY A 136 18.67 -3.71 17.03
N ALA A 137 18.34 -3.03 18.15
CA ALA A 137 18.76 -3.51 19.46
C ALA A 137 17.67 -3.57 20.55
N ALA A 138 16.62 -2.76 20.50
CA ALA A 138 15.62 -2.70 21.55
C ALA A 138 14.24 -2.34 21.02
N LEU A 139 13.19 -2.82 21.69
CA LEU A 139 11.82 -2.39 21.42
C LEU A 139 11.61 -0.97 21.95
N PRO A 140 10.68 -0.20 21.36
CA PRO A 140 10.23 1.07 21.94
C PRO A 140 9.70 0.82 23.35
N ALA A 141 10.01 1.72 24.29
CA ALA A 141 9.50 1.58 25.64
C ALA A 141 7.99 1.85 25.68
N GLU A 142 7.25 1.07 26.47
CA GLU A 142 5.78 1.16 26.54
C GLU A 142 5.30 2.57 26.94
N ASN A 143 6.02 3.24 27.84
CA ASN A 143 5.71 4.61 28.25
C ASN A 143 5.94 5.63 27.10
N GLU A 144 6.94 5.41 26.24
CA GLU A 144 7.19 6.26 25.07
C GLU A 144 6.07 6.07 24.01
N LEU A 145 5.66 4.83 23.77
CA LEU A 145 4.53 4.53 22.87
C LEU A 145 3.24 5.18 23.35
N LYS A 146 2.93 5.05 24.66
CA LYS A 146 1.74 5.68 25.27
C LYS A 146 1.78 7.21 25.23
N GLU A 147 2.95 7.79 25.38
CA GLU A 147 3.12 9.25 25.24
C GLU A 147 2.92 9.68 23.80
N ALA A 148 3.57 9.01 22.84
CA ALA A 148 3.42 9.29 21.41
C ALA A 148 1.95 9.16 20.91
N ALA A 149 1.21 8.18 21.44
CA ALA A 149 -0.18 7.95 21.07
C ALA A 149 -1.13 9.13 21.42
N LYS A 150 -0.77 9.97 22.41
CA LYS A 150 -1.55 11.18 22.74
C LYS A 150 -1.52 12.22 21.62
N HIS A 151 -0.58 12.12 20.71
CA HIS A 151 -0.35 13.04 19.58
C HIS A 151 -0.84 12.50 18.24
N CYS A 152 -1.76 11.51 18.26
CA CYS A 152 -2.24 10.79 17.08
C CYS A 152 -3.72 11.07 16.76
N ASN A 153 -4.28 12.20 17.27
CA ASN A 153 -5.68 12.55 17.04
C ASN A 153 -5.89 13.11 15.62
N ILE A 154 -6.64 12.37 14.78
CA ILE A 154 -6.94 12.75 13.38
C ILE A 154 -7.62 14.12 13.25
N GLU A 155 -8.39 14.56 14.26
CA GLU A 155 -9.11 15.83 14.28
C GLU A 155 -8.19 17.05 14.43
N ASP A 156 -6.91 16.84 14.77
CA ASP A 156 -5.92 17.91 14.85
C ASP A 156 -5.30 18.26 13.49
N ILE A 157 -5.70 17.57 12.43
CA ILE A 157 -5.35 17.89 11.06
C ILE A 157 -6.33 18.96 10.53
N VAL A 158 -5.82 20.12 10.14
CA VAL A 158 -6.62 21.23 9.60
C VAL A 158 -6.25 21.47 8.14
N ILE A 159 -7.23 21.32 7.27
CA ILE A 159 -7.11 21.59 5.83
C ILE A 159 -7.87 22.88 5.51
N ASP A 160 -7.22 23.83 4.87
CA ASP A 160 -7.82 25.02 4.30
C ASP A 160 -7.64 24.99 2.77
N ARG A 161 -8.67 24.53 2.08
CA ARG A 161 -8.67 24.38 0.61
C ARG A 161 -8.56 25.72 -0.11
N GLU A 162 -9.16 26.77 0.43
CA GLU A 162 -9.16 28.10 -0.20
C GLU A 162 -7.75 28.69 -0.19
N LYS A 163 -7.03 28.53 0.92
CA LYS A 163 -5.64 28.98 1.04
C LYS A 163 -4.63 27.97 0.51
N GLY A 164 -5.04 26.73 0.27
CA GLY A 164 -4.13 25.63 -0.11
C GLY A 164 -3.16 25.30 1.01
N THR A 165 -3.62 25.24 2.28
CA THR A 165 -2.74 25.00 3.43
C THR A 165 -3.15 23.81 4.27
N LEU A 166 -2.14 23.18 4.87
CA LEU A 166 -2.26 22.10 5.84
C LEU A 166 -1.59 22.52 7.16
N PHE A 167 -2.28 22.31 8.28
CA PHE A 167 -1.79 22.61 9.62
C PHE A 167 -2.08 21.47 10.59
N LEU A 168 -1.10 21.11 11.39
CA LEU A 168 -1.22 20.16 12.49
C LEU A 168 -1.29 20.96 13.79
N ARG A 169 -2.39 20.85 14.56
CA ARG A 169 -2.57 21.63 15.80
C ARG A 169 -1.61 21.21 16.90
N ASP A 170 -1.35 19.90 17.00
CA ASP A 170 -0.43 19.36 18.00
C ASP A 170 1.02 19.43 17.50
N GLU A 171 1.92 20.01 18.31
CA GLU A 171 3.33 20.22 17.95
C GLU A 171 4.16 18.93 17.84
N LYS A 172 3.67 17.83 18.41
CA LYS A 172 4.32 16.51 18.39
C LYS A 172 3.65 15.54 17.42
N MET A 173 2.55 15.95 16.77
CA MET A 173 1.91 15.16 15.74
C MET A 173 2.85 14.96 14.57
N SER A 174 2.78 13.78 13.97
CA SER A 174 3.43 13.47 12.71
C SER A 174 2.49 12.66 11.82
N LEU A 175 2.32 13.10 10.57
CA LEU A 175 1.60 12.33 9.57
C LEU A 175 2.51 11.27 8.96
N ASP A 176 1.95 10.09 8.67
CA ASP A 176 2.59 8.98 7.99
C ASP A 176 1.57 8.34 7.02
N MET A 177 1.90 8.30 5.73
CA MET A 177 1.05 7.76 4.67
C MET A 177 1.43 6.33 4.26
N GLY A 178 2.28 5.65 5.00
CA GLY A 178 2.79 4.31 4.67
C GLY A 178 1.70 3.26 4.42
N ALA A 179 0.52 3.43 5.05
CA ALA A 179 -0.62 2.52 4.94
C ALA A 179 -1.51 2.75 3.70
N LEU A 180 -1.24 3.80 2.89
CA LEU A 180 -2.12 4.14 1.77
C LEU A 180 -1.43 4.79 0.56
N ALA A 181 -0.24 5.36 0.72
CA ALA A 181 0.40 6.15 -0.34
C ALA A 181 0.69 5.35 -1.61
N LYS A 182 1.03 4.06 -1.50
CA LYS A 182 1.29 3.19 -2.65
C LYS A 182 0.02 2.89 -3.43
N GLY A 183 -1.03 2.47 -2.73
CA GLY A 183 -2.33 2.21 -3.36
C GLY A 183 -2.93 3.46 -3.98
N TYR A 184 -2.78 4.61 -3.33
CA TYR A 184 -3.24 5.89 -3.84
C TYR A 184 -2.49 6.32 -5.11
N ALA A 185 -1.16 6.25 -5.10
CA ALA A 185 -0.35 6.55 -6.29
C ALA A 185 -0.64 5.59 -7.45
N CYS A 186 -0.83 4.30 -7.15
CA CYS A 186 -1.19 3.27 -8.12
C CYS A 186 -2.56 3.56 -8.75
N GLU A 187 -3.56 3.97 -7.94
CA GLU A 187 -4.87 4.36 -8.45
C GLU A 187 -4.80 5.60 -9.33
N LYS A 188 -4.06 6.64 -8.91
CA LYS A 188 -3.88 7.87 -9.73
C LYS A 188 -3.21 7.58 -11.07
N ALA A 189 -2.26 6.66 -11.11
CA ALA A 189 -1.64 6.22 -12.34
C ALA A 189 -2.63 5.43 -13.24
N ALA A 190 -3.47 4.58 -12.64
CA ALA A 190 -4.50 3.85 -13.37
C ALA A 190 -5.61 4.77 -13.90
N GLU A 191 -6.07 5.73 -13.08
CA GLU A 191 -7.02 6.77 -13.52
C GLU A 191 -6.47 7.54 -14.73
N HIS A 192 -5.20 7.97 -14.67
CA HIS A 192 -4.53 8.64 -15.80
C HIS A 192 -4.52 7.78 -17.07
N LEU A 193 -4.22 6.48 -16.95
CA LEU A 193 -4.28 5.55 -18.08
C LEU A 193 -5.70 5.46 -18.66
N GLU A 194 -6.69 5.25 -17.81
CA GLU A 194 -8.09 5.06 -18.19
C GLU A 194 -8.68 6.33 -18.85
N GLU A 195 -8.37 7.52 -18.31
CA GLU A 195 -8.76 8.82 -18.89
C GLU A 195 -8.15 9.04 -20.28
N ASN A 196 -6.96 8.49 -20.54
CA ASN A 196 -6.31 8.53 -21.85
C ASN A 196 -6.64 7.31 -22.74
N GLY A 197 -7.67 6.53 -22.38
CA GLY A 197 -8.13 5.37 -23.16
C GLY A 197 -7.14 4.21 -23.18
N LYS A 198 -6.18 4.16 -22.24
CA LYS A 198 -5.16 3.11 -22.14
C LYS A 198 -5.65 1.94 -21.31
N THR A 199 -5.80 0.79 -21.96
CA THR A 199 -6.18 -0.48 -21.35
C THR A 199 -5.09 -1.52 -21.56
N GLY A 200 -5.15 -2.64 -20.85
CA GLY A 200 -4.14 -3.70 -21.00
C GLY A 200 -2.84 -3.42 -20.24
N TYR A 201 -2.87 -2.52 -19.23
CA TYR A 201 -1.75 -2.25 -18.34
C TYR A 201 -1.95 -2.94 -16.98
N ALA A 202 -0.84 -3.39 -16.39
CA ALA A 202 -0.76 -3.86 -15.02
C ALA A 202 0.32 -3.06 -14.27
N LEU A 203 -0.07 -2.40 -13.19
CA LEU A 203 0.77 -1.61 -12.31
C LEU A 203 0.95 -2.38 -11.00
N ASN A 204 2.19 -2.60 -10.56
CA ASN A 204 2.51 -3.28 -9.31
C ASN A 204 3.52 -2.46 -8.50
N LEU A 205 3.07 -1.89 -7.39
CA LEU A 205 3.88 -1.11 -6.47
C LEU A 205 4.07 -1.91 -5.17
N GLY A 206 5.01 -2.88 -5.20
CA GLY A 206 5.35 -3.66 -4.01
C GLY A 206 4.17 -4.42 -3.40
N GLY A 207 3.36 -5.08 -4.24
CA GLY A 207 2.17 -5.83 -3.82
C GLY A 207 0.85 -5.03 -3.87
N ASN A 208 0.90 -3.74 -4.29
CA ASN A 208 -0.28 -2.99 -4.70
C ASN A 208 -0.45 -3.17 -6.21
N LEU A 209 -1.31 -4.08 -6.61
CA LEU A 209 -1.57 -4.40 -8.01
C LEU A 209 -2.86 -3.72 -8.49
N ARG A 210 -2.77 -2.99 -9.61
CA ARG A 210 -3.91 -2.36 -10.30
C ARG A 210 -3.80 -2.59 -11.80
N VAL A 211 -4.86 -3.09 -12.41
CA VAL A 211 -4.90 -3.31 -13.86
C VAL A 211 -5.89 -2.37 -14.53
N THR A 212 -5.63 -1.98 -15.79
CA THR A 212 -6.57 -1.20 -16.62
C THR A 212 -7.17 -2.11 -17.68
N GLY A 213 -8.47 -2.35 -17.57
CA GLY A 213 -9.20 -3.22 -18.48
C GLY A 213 -8.71 -4.67 -18.51
N LYS A 214 -9.06 -5.37 -19.56
CA LYS A 214 -8.64 -6.74 -19.82
C LYS A 214 -7.32 -6.78 -20.62
N LYS A 215 -6.71 -7.95 -20.72
CA LYS A 215 -5.61 -8.20 -21.65
C LYS A 215 -6.05 -8.05 -23.11
N ALA A 216 -5.10 -7.92 -24.01
CA ALA A 216 -5.35 -7.75 -25.44
C ALA A 216 -6.16 -8.92 -26.07
N ASP A 217 -6.03 -10.13 -25.52
CA ASP A 217 -6.80 -11.33 -25.91
C ASP A 217 -8.25 -11.33 -25.40
N GLY A 218 -8.65 -10.32 -24.63
CA GLY A 218 -9.97 -10.20 -24.00
C GLY A 218 -10.11 -10.94 -22.67
N GLU A 219 -9.08 -11.67 -22.23
CA GLU A 219 -9.06 -12.39 -20.98
C GLU A 219 -8.81 -11.46 -19.79
N PHE A 220 -9.25 -11.87 -18.59
CA PHE A 220 -8.88 -11.19 -17.36
C PHE A 220 -7.40 -11.40 -17.03
N TRP A 221 -6.79 -10.40 -16.43
CA TRP A 221 -5.50 -10.56 -15.78
C TRP A 221 -5.60 -11.59 -14.65
N THR A 222 -4.49 -12.26 -14.37
CA THR A 222 -4.39 -13.15 -13.22
C THR A 222 -3.23 -12.70 -12.31
N ALA A 223 -3.43 -12.84 -11.01
CA ALA A 223 -2.41 -12.52 -10.02
C ALA A 223 -2.25 -13.64 -9.00
N GLY A 224 -1.01 -13.97 -8.67
CA GLY A 224 -0.70 -14.89 -7.58
C GLY A 224 -0.70 -14.17 -6.24
N ILE A 225 -1.45 -14.67 -5.27
CA ILE A 225 -1.37 -14.21 -3.87
C ILE A 225 -0.23 -14.99 -3.21
N GLN A 226 0.84 -14.27 -2.87
CA GLN A 226 2.05 -14.87 -2.32
C GLN A 226 1.78 -15.69 -1.06
N ASN A 227 2.39 -16.85 -0.97
CA ASN A 227 2.42 -17.62 0.27
C ASN A 227 3.30 -16.87 1.30
N PRO A 228 2.78 -16.51 2.48
CA PRO A 228 3.57 -15.85 3.52
C PRO A 228 4.60 -16.78 4.16
N ASP A 229 4.49 -18.09 3.99
CA ASP A 229 5.56 -19.04 4.29
C ASP A 229 6.54 -19.08 3.09
N LEU A 230 7.59 -18.29 3.17
CA LEU A 230 8.58 -18.14 2.11
C LEU A 230 9.46 -19.41 1.93
N LEU A 231 9.37 -20.39 2.84
CA LEU A 231 10.06 -21.66 2.76
C LEU A 231 9.18 -22.77 2.15
N SER A 232 7.93 -22.49 1.88
CA SER A 232 6.99 -23.42 1.25
C SER A 232 7.36 -23.66 -0.21
N ASP A 233 7.22 -24.91 -0.68
CA ASP A 233 7.32 -25.25 -2.09
C ASP A 233 6.20 -24.62 -2.95
N GLN A 234 5.11 -24.15 -2.32
CA GLN A 234 4.03 -23.44 -2.96
C GLN A 234 4.28 -21.94 -2.89
N ALA A 235 4.67 -21.33 -4.01
CA ALA A 235 4.93 -19.88 -4.08
C ALA A 235 3.67 -19.02 -3.83
N TYR A 236 2.51 -19.53 -4.18
CA TYR A 236 1.22 -18.85 -4.04
C TYR A 236 0.23 -19.67 -3.25
N ILE A 237 -0.58 -19.00 -2.40
CA ILE A 237 -1.75 -19.63 -1.76
C ILE A 237 -2.86 -19.82 -2.78
N ASN A 238 -3.13 -18.77 -3.56
CA ASN A 238 -4.10 -18.77 -4.65
C ASN A 238 -3.58 -18.00 -5.84
N VAL A 239 -4.08 -18.33 -7.02
CA VAL A 239 -4.05 -17.47 -8.20
C VAL A 239 -5.48 -16.98 -8.42
N VAL A 240 -5.67 -15.69 -8.61
CA VAL A 240 -7.00 -15.08 -8.80
C VAL A 240 -7.13 -14.41 -10.15
N TYR A 241 -8.37 -14.42 -10.70
CA TYR A 241 -8.72 -13.57 -11.82
C TYR A 241 -9.02 -12.15 -11.32
N LEU A 242 -8.41 -11.16 -11.94
CA LEU A 242 -8.67 -9.75 -11.67
C LEU A 242 -9.92 -9.28 -12.44
N LYS A 243 -11.09 -9.82 -12.05
CA LYS A 243 -12.40 -9.33 -12.51
C LYS A 243 -12.71 -7.96 -11.91
N LEU A 244 -12.19 -7.70 -10.70
CA LEU A 244 -12.04 -6.38 -10.08
C LEU A 244 -10.59 -5.93 -10.26
N PRO A 245 -10.33 -4.64 -10.57
CA PRO A 245 -9.04 -4.23 -11.09
C PRO A 245 -7.91 -4.10 -10.07
N ALA A 246 -8.20 -4.16 -8.76
CA ALA A 246 -7.18 -3.95 -7.73
C ALA A 246 -7.06 -5.14 -6.78
N LEU A 247 -5.81 -5.59 -6.54
CA LEU A 247 -5.46 -6.59 -5.52
C LEU A 247 -4.29 -6.05 -4.72
N VAL A 248 -4.47 -5.91 -3.40
CA VAL A 248 -3.42 -5.41 -2.51
C VAL A 248 -3.21 -6.36 -1.35
N THR A 249 -1.95 -6.64 -1.03
CA THR A 249 -1.59 -7.53 0.08
C THR A 249 -0.72 -6.81 1.10
N SER A 250 -1.16 -6.79 2.34
CA SER A 250 -0.36 -6.45 3.52
C SER A 250 0.15 -7.72 4.19
N GLY A 251 1.46 -7.77 4.52
CA GLY A 251 2.05 -8.98 5.10
C GLY A 251 3.13 -8.68 6.14
N SER A 252 3.19 -9.52 7.19
CA SER A 252 4.15 -9.43 8.29
C SER A 252 5.59 -9.77 7.87
N TYR A 253 5.76 -10.47 6.75
CA TYR A 253 7.03 -10.97 6.23
C TYR A 253 7.82 -9.96 5.38
N MET A 254 7.24 -8.79 5.06
CA MET A 254 7.86 -7.81 4.16
C MET A 254 8.92 -6.95 4.86
N ARG A 255 8.56 -6.33 5.99
CA ARG A 255 9.43 -5.43 6.75
C ARG A 255 9.31 -5.75 8.23
N TYR A 256 10.32 -6.40 8.79
CA TYR A 256 10.34 -6.81 10.19
C TYR A 256 11.75 -6.78 10.78
N PHE A 257 11.82 -6.87 12.10
CA PHE A 257 13.05 -7.12 12.83
C PHE A 257 12.77 -8.09 13.98
N THR A 258 13.82 -8.68 14.54
CA THR A 258 13.69 -9.70 15.59
C THR A 258 14.43 -9.27 16.85
N VAL A 259 13.74 -9.32 18.00
CA VAL A 259 14.30 -9.08 19.33
C VAL A 259 13.95 -10.30 20.20
N ASP A 260 14.95 -10.87 20.86
CA ASP A 260 14.81 -12.04 21.77
C ASP A 260 14.01 -13.20 21.15
N GLY A 261 14.22 -13.45 19.83
CA GLY A 261 13.54 -14.53 19.09
C GLY A 261 12.11 -14.23 18.66
N LYS A 262 11.53 -13.09 19.05
CA LYS A 262 10.20 -12.63 18.59
C LYS A 262 10.35 -11.62 17.45
N THR A 263 9.53 -11.81 16.41
CA THR A 263 9.49 -10.94 15.22
C THR A 263 8.46 -9.83 15.39
N TYR A 264 8.85 -8.61 15.00
CA TYR A 264 8.02 -7.41 15.03
C TYR A 264 8.01 -6.79 13.63
N HIS A 265 6.85 -6.74 12.99
CA HIS A 265 6.68 -6.17 11.65
C HIS A 265 6.24 -4.69 11.71
N HIS A 266 6.16 -4.05 10.55
CA HIS A 266 5.93 -2.61 10.42
C HIS A 266 4.45 -2.18 10.50
N ILE A 267 3.50 -3.12 10.52
CA ILE A 267 2.06 -2.81 10.60
C ILE A 267 1.69 -2.72 12.07
N ILE A 268 1.43 -1.50 12.54
CA ILE A 268 1.17 -1.21 13.95
C ILE A 268 -0.32 -1.04 14.18
N ASP A 269 -0.87 -1.79 15.14
CA ASP A 269 -2.24 -1.61 15.58
C ASP A 269 -2.36 -0.33 16.41
N PRO A 270 -3.18 0.65 16.00
CA PRO A 270 -3.33 1.92 16.71
C PRO A 270 -3.91 1.79 18.11
N ASP A 271 -4.63 0.70 18.43
CA ASP A 271 -5.22 0.50 19.74
C ASP A 271 -4.22 -0.07 20.75
N THR A 272 -3.41 -1.05 20.30
CA THR A 272 -2.41 -1.70 21.16
C THR A 272 -1.04 -1.03 21.11
N LEU A 273 -0.78 -0.23 20.05
CA LEU A 273 0.49 0.41 19.72
C LEU A 273 1.62 -0.58 19.36
N TYR A 274 1.27 -1.84 19.12
CA TYR A 274 2.20 -2.93 18.79
C TYR A 274 1.78 -3.62 17.48
N PRO A 275 2.73 -4.27 16.79
CA PRO A 275 2.40 -5.19 15.71
C PRO A 275 1.54 -6.35 16.21
N ARG A 276 0.49 -6.71 15.48
CA ARG A 276 -0.28 -7.93 15.77
C ARG A 276 0.46 -9.16 15.27
N ASP A 277 0.27 -10.30 15.94
CA ASP A 277 0.94 -11.56 15.63
C ASP A 277 -0.01 -12.72 15.28
N ASP A 278 -1.29 -12.43 15.09
CA ASP A 278 -2.34 -13.41 14.77
C ASP A 278 -2.56 -13.63 13.26
N LEU A 279 -2.05 -12.72 12.41
CA LEU A 279 -2.14 -12.82 10.95
C LEU A 279 -0.74 -12.77 10.30
N LYS A 280 -0.57 -13.51 9.20
CA LYS A 280 0.61 -13.45 8.33
C LYS A 280 0.40 -12.52 7.14
N SER A 281 -0.79 -12.54 6.53
CA SER A 281 -1.12 -11.65 5.43
C SER A 281 -2.63 -11.41 5.32
N VAL A 282 -2.97 -10.28 4.69
CA VAL A 282 -4.33 -9.91 4.29
C VAL A 282 -4.27 -9.41 2.87
N SER A 283 -5.03 -10.03 1.97
CA SER A 283 -5.16 -9.64 0.58
C SER A 283 -6.57 -9.14 0.31
N VAL A 284 -6.69 -7.94 -0.26
CA VAL A 284 -7.96 -7.30 -0.59
C VAL A 284 -8.09 -7.17 -2.10
N LEU A 285 -9.18 -7.70 -2.64
CA LEU A 285 -9.58 -7.58 -4.05
C LEU A 285 -10.80 -6.66 -4.13
N CYS A 286 -10.67 -5.54 -4.84
CA CYS A 286 -11.78 -4.59 -5.01
C CYS A 286 -11.62 -3.70 -6.25
N GLY A 287 -12.52 -2.71 -6.40
CA GLY A 287 -12.55 -1.80 -7.55
C GLY A 287 -11.49 -0.69 -7.55
N ASN A 288 -10.77 -0.46 -6.43
CA ASN A 288 -9.89 0.70 -6.26
C ASN A 288 -8.65 0.34 -5.43
N SER A 289 -7.47 0.64 -5.96
CA SER A 289 -6.19 0.27 -5.33
C SER A 289 -5.93 1.05 -4.03
N ALA A 290 -6.35 2.32 -3.96
CA ALA A 290 -6.20 3.12 -2.75
C ALA A 290 -7.07 2.56 -1.60
N LEU A 291 -8.31 2.17 -1.91
CA LEU A 291 -9.19 1.52 -0.93
C LEU A 291 -8.64 0.16 -0.49
N ALA A 292 -8.12 -0.63 -1.43
CA ALA A 292 -7.54 -1.93 -1.13
C ALA A 292 -6.31 -1.82 -0.20
N ASP A 293 -5.42 -0.82 -0.40
CA ASP A 293 -4.24 -0.58 0.45
C ASP A 293 -4.66 -0.19 1.88
N VAL A 294 -5.61 0.74 2.00
CA VAL A 294 -6.22 1.13 3.29
C VAL A 294 -6.85 -0.05 4.01
N LEU A 295 -7.68 -0.83 3.30
CA LEU A 295 -8.39 -1.98 3.90
C LEU A 295 -7.43 -3.10 4.27
N SER A 296 -6.41 -3.40 3.45
CA SER A 296 -5.46 -4.47 3.77
C SER A 296 -4.71 -4.21 5.07
N THR A 297 -4.35 -2.94 5.33
CA THR A 297 -3.72 -2.50 6.60
C THR A 297 -4.70 -2.53 7.76
N ALA A 298 -5.92 -2.02 7.57
CA ALA A 298 -6.93 -1.99 8.63
C ALA A 298 -7.35 -3.41 9.05
N LEU A 299 -7.63 -4.28 8.08
CA LEU A 299 -8.05 -5.66 8.31
C LEU A 299 -6.94 -6.52 8.92
N PHE A 300 -5.67 -6.15 8.68
CA PHE A 300 -4.53 -6.76 9.36
C PHE A 300 -4.53 -6.41 10.86
N ASN A 301 -5.04 -5.25 11.22
CA ASN A 301 -5.16 -4.74 12.59
C ASN A 301 -6.51 -5.09 13.26
N MET A 302 -7.27 -6.04 12.71
CA MET A 302 -8.55 -6.53 13.23
C MET A 302 -8.52 -8.05 13.40
N SER A 303 -9.41 -8.60 14.23
CA SER A 303 -9.75 -10.03 14.14
C SER A 303 -10.46 -10.31 12.81
N ILE A 304 -10.43 -11.56 12.35
CA ILE A 304 -11.11 -11.96 11.11
C ILE A 304 -12.61 -11.65 11.19
N GLU A 305 -13.23 -11.84 12.36
CA GLU A 305 -14.64 -11.57 12.61
C GLU A 305 -14.97 -10.08 12.51
N GLU A 306 -14.16 -9.21 13.13
CA GLU A 306 -14.29 -7.75 13.00
C GLU A 306 -14.08 -7.31 11.54
N GLY A 307 -13.09 -7.90 10.87
CA GLY A 307 -12.83 -7.65 9.46
C GLY A 307 -14.01 -8.01 8.56
N LYS A 308 -14.59 -9.21 8.75
CA LYS A 308 -15.80 -9.63 8.04
C LYS A 308 -16.97 -8.71 8.31
N ALA A 309 -17.16 -8.28 9.55
CA ALA A 309 -18.22 -7.33 9.92
C ALA A 309 -18.00 -5.94 9.28
N LEU A 310 -16.75 -5.48 9.16
CA LEU A 310 -16.43 -4.21 8.50
C LEU A 310 -16.81 -4.25 7.03
N ILE A 311 -16.38 -5.29 6.30
CA ILE A 311 -16.57 -5.36 4.84
C ILE A 311 -17.98 -5.81 4.43
N SER A 312 -18.81 -6.34 5.35
CA SER A 312 -20.16 -6.86 5.04
C SER A 312 -21.11 -5.81 4.45
N SER A 313 -20.85 -4.51 4.69
CA SER A 313 -21.60 -3.38 4.14
C SER A 313 -20.95 -2.77 2.90
N MET A 314 -19.82 -3.31 2.44
CA MET A 314 -19.08 -2.79 1.29
C MET A 314 -19.37 -3.63 0.06
N GLU A 315 -19.73 -2.97 -1.04
CA GLU A 315 -19.95 -3.65 -2.31
C GLU A 315 -18.62 -3.92 -3.02
N ASN A 316 -18.49 -5.10 -3.62
CA ASN A 316 -17.33 -5.49 -4.43
C ASN A 316 -15.98 -5.42 -3.68
N VAL A 317 -15.99 -5.81 -2.40
CA VAL A 317 -14.78 -5.97 -1.58
C VAL A 317 -14.67 -7.41 -1.11
N TYR A 318 -13.59 -8.09 -1.51
CA TYR A 318 -13.35 -9.49 -1.19
C TYR A 318 -11.97 -9.63 -0.55
N VAL A 319 -11.87 -10.49 0.46
CA VAL A 319 -10.69 -10.56 1.31
C VAL A 319 -10.25 -11.99 1.56
N LEU A 320 -8.95 -12.22 1.49
CA LEU A 320 -8.27 -13.41 1.95
C LEU A 320 -7.37 -13.05 3.12
N TRP A 321 -7.59 -13.66 4.28
CA TRP A 321 -6.69 -13.64 5.44
C TRP A 321 -5.89 -14.93 5.50
N VAL A 322 -4.63 -14.82 5.89
CA VAL A 322 -3.80 -15.98 6.28
C VAL A 322 -3.43 -15.78 7.73
N ASP A 323 -3.89 -16.71 8.59
CA ASP A 323 -3.62 -16.63 10.01
C ASP A 323 -2.17 -17.05 10.35
N LYS A 324 -1.80 -16.92 11.64
CA LYS A 324 -0.47 -17.26 12.13
C LYS A 324 -0.06 -18.71 11.87
N ASP A 325 -1.03 -19.62 11.78
CA ASP A 325 -0.82 -21.06 11.53
C ASP A 325 -0.73 -21.38 10.03
N GLY A 326 -0.89 -20.37 9.15
CA GLY A 326 -0.83 -20.49 7.71
C GLY A 326 -2.15 -20.91 7.06
N LYS A 327 -3.25 -20.94 7.83
CA LYS A 327 -4.57 -21.30 7.30
C LYS A 327 -5.20 -20.10 6.60
N ALA A 328 -5.72 -20.34 5.39
CA ALA A 328 -6.47 -19.36 4.62
C ALA A 328 -7.92 -19.26 5.10
N HIS A 329 -8.41 -18.02 5.20
CA HIS A 329 -9.80 -17.67 5.51
C HIS A 329 -10.30 -16.67 4.47
N TYR A 330 -11.50 -16.86 3.96
CA TYR A 330 -12.08 -16.09 2.88
C TYR A 330 -13.29 -15.30 3.36
N SER A 331 -13.49 -14.11 2.77
CA SER A 331 -14.79 -13.45 2.82
C SER A 331 -15.78 -14.19 1.90
N GLU A 332 -17.06 -14.00 2.13
CA GLU A 332 -18.11 -14.54 1.25
C GLU A 332 -17.87 -14.05 -0.20
N GLY A 333 -17.95 -14.98 -1.16
CA GLY A 333 -17.79 -14.71 -2.60
C GLY A 333 -16.36 -14.56 -3.09
N PHE A 334 -15.32 -14.57 -2.24
CA PHE A 334 -13.92 -14.48 -2.71
C PHE A 334 -13.55 -15.65 -3.63
N GLU A 335 -14.08 -16.85 -3.37
CA GLU A 335 -13.77 -18.09 -4.10
C GLU A 335 -14.12 -18.02 -5.59
N GLU A 336 -15.10 -17.17 -5.97
CA GLU A 336 -15.47 -16.93 -7.37
C GLU A 336 -14.39 -16.27 -8.22
N TYR A 337 -13.36 -15.74 -7.58
CA TYR A 337 -12.20 -15.11 -8.22
C TYR A 337 -11.00 -16.05 -8.32
N ILE A 338 -11.01 -17.19 -7.62
CA ILE A 338 -9.90 -18.15 -7.64
C ILE A 338 -9.85 -18.81 -9.02
N LYS A 339 -8.65 -18.87 -9.58
CA LYS A 339 -8.36 -19.61 -10.81
C LYS A 339 -8.14 -21.07 -10.44
N GLU A 340 -8.97 -21.94 -10.99
CA GLU A 340 -8.84 -23.40 -10.87
C GLU A 340 -7.59 -23.93 -11.57
#